data_e6221a6e72fb76d2e8d21c2dd048578d
#
_entry.id   e6221a6e72fb76d2e8d21c2dd048578d
#
_cell.length_a   1.000
_cell.length_b   1.000
_cell.length_c   1.000
_cell.angle_alpha   90.00
_cell.angle_beta   90.00
_cell.angle_gamma   90.00
#
_symmetry.space_group_name_H-M   'P 1'
#
loop_
_entity.id
_entity.type
_entity.pdbx_description
1 polymer ?
#
loop_
_entity_poly.entity_id
_entity_poly.type
_entity_poly.pdbx_seq_one_letter_code
_entity_poly.pdbx_strand_id
1 'polypeptide(L)'
;ATLHADGDAAFYAKTFGSPSDASAVVAEHDQDELVEEARKRVDALAADHDMVIIEGLPLFDADGYAVAAAPALAEHLGARVLGVVPYDRSLNATDAAKWHDTYASLLSGVVINRRTQYGQHDASTRLAPAFEDAGVSVYGILPEDRRLLAPTVGQVATLLSGTFYAVASGQHDLKESFLIGGLITEWGGNYFGRHPNQAVIVRGGRTDIQMSALNFPL
;
A
#
# COMPACT_ATOMS: atom_id res chain seq x y z
N ALA A 1 2.99 1.81 18.85
CA ALA A 1 2.49 1.73 17.48
C ALA A 1 1.75 0.42 17.34
N THR A 2 0.43 0.46 17.25
CA THR A 2 -0.40 -0.72 17.01
C THR A 2 -0.18 -1.11 15.56
N LEU A 3 0.66 -2.10 15.33
CA LEU A 3 0.65 -2.84 14.09
C LEU A 3 -0.73 -3.50 14.00
N HIS A 4 -1.53 -3.11 13.02
CA HIS A 4 -2.77 -3.80 12.69
C HIS A 4 -2.40 -5.15 12.06
N ALA A 5 -2.02 -6.10 12.90
CA ALA A 5 -1.63 -7.45 12.53
C ALA A 5 -2.70 -8.19 11.73
N ASP A 6 -3.96 -7.89 11.99
CA ASP A 6 -5.07 -8.68 11.47
C ASP A 6 -5.39 -8.42 9.98
N GLY A 7 -5.13 -7.21 9.47
CA GLY A 7 -5.46 -6.85 8.09
C GLY A 7 -4.52 -7.48 7.06
N ASP A 8 -3.23 -7.36 7.30
CA ASP A 8 -2.19 -7.79 6.35
C ASP A 8 -2.07 -9.31 6.32
N ALA A 9 -2.12 -9.97 7.48
CA ALA A 9 -2.14 -11.41 7.58
C ALA A 9 -3.35 -12.05 6.88
N ALA A 10 -4.54 -11.48 7.08
CA ALA A 10 -5.74 -11.92 6.39
C ALA A 10 -5.64 -11.71 4.87
N PHE A 11 -5.02 -10.61 4.42
CA PHE A 11 -4.76 -10.34 3.01
C PHE A 11 -3.79 -11.36 2.42
N TYR A 12 -2.68 -11.65 3.09
CA TYR A 12 -1.69 -12.63 2.64
C TYR A 12 -2.26 -14.05 2.60
N ALA A 13 -2.99 -14.45 3.63
CA ALA A 13 -3.66 -15.75 3.67
C ALA A 13 -4.63 -15.91 2.49
N LYS A 14 -5.42 -14.90 2.21
CA LYS A 14 -6.40 -14.92 1.11
C LYS A 14 -5.73 -14.87 -0.27
N THR A 15 -4.67 -14.09 -0.43
CA THR A 15 -4.07 -13.79 -1.74
C THR A 15 -3.05 -14.84 -2.16
N PHE A 16 -2.26 -15.34 -1.22
CA PHE A 16 -1.14 -16.24 -1.46
C PHE A 16 -1.36 -17.64 -0.87
N GLY A 17 -2.47 -17.88 -0.19
CA GLY A 17 -2.73 -19.16 0.48
C GLY A 17 -1.80 -19.40 1.67
N SER A 18 -1.14 -18.37 2.18
CA SER A 18 -0.26 -18.48 3.34
C SER A 18 -1.05 -18.87 4.58
N PRO A 19 -0.49 -19.69 5.49
CA PRO A 19 -1.15 -19.98 6.76
C PRO A 19 -1.48 -18.71 7.52
N SER A 20 -2.64 -18.66 8.17
CA SER A 20 -3.06 -17.50 8.97
C SER A 20 -2.14 -17.21 10.17
N ASP A 21 -1.36 -18.18 10.58
CA ASP A 21 -0.36 -18.07 11.65
C ASP A 21 0.97 -17.43 11.19
N ALA A 22 1.14 -17.17 9.88
CA ALA A 22 2.24 -16.34 9.37
C ALA A 22 2.07 -14.87 9.77
N SER A 23 0.99 -14.55 10.47
CA SER A 23 0.70 -13.22 10.97
C SER A 23 1.57 -12.86 12.15
N ALA A 24 2.11 -11.72 11.97
CA ALA A 24 2.78 -10.83 12.88
C ALA A 24 2.93 -11.27 14.33
N VAL A 25 4.12 -11.33 14.73
CA VAL A 25 4.54 -11.19 16.11
C VAL A 25 4.32 -9.75 16.50
N VAL A 26 3.28 -9.47 17.27
CA VAL A 26 2.90 -8.13 17.67
C VAL A 26 3.54 -7.74 19.00
N ALA A 27 3.86 -6.53 19.08
CA ALA A 27 4.55 -5.62 19.95
C ALA A 27 4.25 -5.64 21.48
N GLU A 28 3.79 -6.71 22.06
CA GLU A 28 3.66 -6.84 23.53
C GLU A 28 4.73 -7.72 24.17
N HIS A 29 5.63 -8.27 23.33
CA HIS A 29 6.70 -9.15 23.82
C HIS A 29 8.03 -8.40 23.91
N ASP A 30 8.90 -8.89 24.79
CA ASP A 30 10.30 -8.47 24.84
C ASP A 30 10.93 -8.62 23.45
N GLN A 31 11.82 -7.72 23.05
CA GLN A 31 12.46 -7.74 21.72
C GLN A 31 13.12 -9.08 21.41
N ASP A 32 13.71 -9.73 22.39
CA ASP A 32 14.40 -11.00 22.22
C ASP A 32 13.40 -12.14 21.92
N GLU A 33 12.26 -12.18 22.61
CA GLU A 33 11.20 -13.15 22.34
C GLU A 33 10.59 -12.98 20.93
N LEU A 34 10.44 -11.72 20.52
CA LEU A 34 9.92 -11.35 19.21
C LEU A 34 10.83 -11.84 18.08
N VAL A 35 12.11 -11.67 18.25
CA VAL A 35 13.14 -12.09 17.28
C VAL A 35 13.19 -13.62 17.17
N GLU A 36 13.16 -14.33 18.28
CA GLU A 36 13.18 -15.80 18.30
C GLU A 36 11.91 -16.40 17.68
N GLU A 37 10.76 -15.83 17.94
CA GLU A 37 9.50 -16.27 17.33
C GLU A 37 9.48 -16.01 15.82
N ALA A 38 9.94 -14.83 15.39
CA ALA A 38 10.10 -14.50 13.97
C ALA A 38 11.04 -15.50 13.28
N ARG A 39 12.16 -15.84 13.92
CA ARG A 39 13.10 -16.82 13.41
C ARG A 39 12.48 -18.19 13.19
N LYS A 40 11.78 -18.71 14.19
CA LYS A 40 11.10 -20.02 14.07
C LYS A 40 10.13 -20.07 12.90
N ARG A 41 9.39 -18.98 12.67
CA ARG A 41 8.44 -18.90 11.56
C ARG A 41 9.13 -18.81 10.21
N VAL A 42 10.18 -18.03 10.10
CA VAL A 42 10.98 -17.91 8.88
C VAL A 42 11.64 -19.25 8.54
N ASP A 43 12.24 -19.93 9.51
CA ASP A 43 12.88 -21.22 9.32
C ASP A 43 11.86 -22.29 8.89
N ALA A 44 10.66 -22.28 9.47
CA ALA A 44 9.58 -23.18 9.07
C ALA A 44 9.12 -22.95 7.62
N LEU A 45 8.99 -21.69 7.21
CA LEU A 45 8.62 -21.33 5.83
C LEU A 45 9.75 -21.65 4.84
N ALA A 46 10.99 -21.39 5.22
CA ALA A 46 12.15 -21.64 4.38
C ALA A 46 12.40 -23.13 4.10
N ALA A 47 11.88 -24.01 4.95
CA ALA A 47 11.99 -25.46 4.72
C ALA A 47 11.26 -25.93 3.45
N ASP A 48 10.17 -25.27 3.08
CA ASP A 48 9.28 -25.67 1.98
C ASP A 48 9.28 -24.66 0.80
N HIS A 49 10.05 -23.55 0.90
CA HIS A 49 10.03 -22.47 -0.10
C HIS A 49 11.45 -22.00 -0.45
N ASP A 50 11.67 -21.73 -1.72
CA ASP A 50 12.95 -21.21 -2.23
C ASP A 50 13.23 -19.76 -1.78
N MET A 51 12.19 -19.01 -1.43
CA MET A 51 12.28 -17.62 -1.01
C MET A 51 11.20 -17.31 0.02
N VAL A 52 11.56 -16.62 1.09
CA VAL A 52 10.64 -16.06 2.08
C VAL A 52 10.71 -14.54 2.01
N ILE A 53 9.57 -13.90 1.78
CA ILE A 53 9.43 -12.43 1.81
C ILE A 53 8.82 -12.07 3.15
N ILE A 54 9.53 -11.21 3.89
CA ILE A 54 9.11 -10.74 5.20
C ILE A 54 8.68 -9.28 5.06
N GLU A 55 7.42 -8.99 5.37
CA GLU A 55 7.01 -7.60 5.54
C GLU A 55 7.59 -7.08 6.86
N GLY A 56 8.47 -6.10 6.73
CA GLY A 56 9.23 -5.57 7.85
C GLY A 56 8.53 -4.42 8.56
N LEU A 57 9.13 -4.01 9.67
CA LEU A 57 8.78 -2.77 10.35
C LEU A 57 9.04 -1.56 9.43
N PRO A 58 8.37 -0.42 9.65
CA PRO A 58 8.72 0.82 8.96
C PRO A 58 10.21 1.10 9.12
N LEU A 59 10.88 1.51 8.04
CA LEU A 59 12.31 1.83 8.05
C LEU A 59 12.60 3.01 8.97
N PHE A 60 11.69 3.97 8.99
CA PHE A 60 11.75 5.17 9.82
C PHE A 60 10.39 5.42 10.47
N ASP A 61 10.40 6.02 11.64
CA ASP A 61 9.19 6.48 12.31
C ASP A 61 8.61 7.76 11.65
N ALA A 62 7.52 8.26 12.20
CA ALA A 62 6.84 9.45 11.69
C ALA A 62 7.71 10.72 11.77
N ASP A 63 8.70 10.75 12.65
CA ASP A 63 9.64 11.86 12.85
C ASP A 63 10.91 11.71 12.02
N GLY A 64 11.03 10.62 11.25
CA GLY A 64 12.16 10.34 10.36
C GLY A 64 13.38 9.76 11.08
N TYR A 65 13.21 9.21 12.29
CA TYR A 65 14.27 8.46 12.98
C TYR A 65 14.21 6.99 12.59
N ALA A 66 15.38 6.38 12.46
CA ALA A 66 15.48 4.96 12.15
C ALA A 66 14.86 4.12 13.28
N VAL A 67 13.98 3.18 12.89
CA VAL A 67 13.43 2.20 13.84
C VAL A 67 14.51 1.18 14.13
N ALA A 68 15.17 1.31 15.26
CA ALA A 68 16.36 0.51 15.63
C ALA A 68 16.12 -1.01 15.61
N ALA A 69 14.91 -1.45 15.86
CA ALA A 69 14.53 -2.86 15.82
C ALA A 69 14.58 -3.46 14.40
N ALA A 70 14.40 -2.65 13.35
CA ALA A 70 14.29 -3.15 11.99
C ALA A 70 15.63 -3.71 11.44
N PRO A 71 16.77 -3.00 11.51
CA PRO A 71 18.05 -3.56 11.10
C PRO A 71 18.49 -4.74 11.98
N ALA A 72 18.28 -4.67 13.30
CA ALA A 72 18.59 -5.77 14.22
C ALA A 72 17.83 -7.06 13.88
N LEU A 73 16.54 -6.93 13.58
CA LEU A 73 15.72 -8.06 13.14
C LEU A 73 16.20 -8.63 11.81
N ALA A 74 16.50 -7.79 10.83
CA ALA A 74 17.01 -8.23 9.54
C ALA A 74 18.35 -8.98 9.66
N GLU A 75 19.27 -8.47 10.48
CA GLU A 75 20.55 -9.12 10.77
C GLU A 75 20.35 -10.48 11.44
N HIS A 76 19.51 -10.53 12.46
CA HIS A 76 19.22 -11.77 13.19
C HIS A 76 18.59 -12.84 12.31
N LEU A 77 17.73 -12.45 11.40
CA LEU A 77 17.09 -13.36 10.43
C LEU A 77 17.99 -13.71 9.24
N GLY A 78 19.16 -13.08 9.11
CA GLY A 78 20.02 -13.21 7.92
C GLY A 78 19.35 -12.68 6.65
N ALA A 79 18.38 -11.77 6.80
CA ALA A 79 17.59 -11.24 5.71
C ALA A 79 18.27 -10.04 5.04
N ARG A 80 17.99 -9.88 3.75
CA ARG A 80 18.36 -8.67 2.99
C ARG A 80 17.18 -7.71 3.00
N VAL A 81 17.45 -6.42 3.13
CA VAL A 81 16.42 -5.38 3.18
C VAL A 81 16.24 -4.77 1.80
N LEU A 82 15.00 -4.77 1.32
CA LEU A 82 14.58 -4.00 0.15
C LEU A 82 13.70 -2.84 0.64
N GLY A 83 14.18 -1.61 0.46
CA GLY A 83 13.42 -0.42 0.81
C GLY A 83 12.31 -0.14 -0.21
N VAL A 84 11.09 0.12 0.26
CA VAL A 84 10.00 0.61 -0.58
C VAL A 84 9.67 2.04 -0.15
N VAL A 85 10.02 2.99 -1.01
CA VAL A 85 10.01 4.42 -0.69
C VAL A 85 8.89 5.09 -1.46
N PRO A 86 7.89 5.70 -0.82
CA PRO A 86 6.94 6.53 -1.53
C PRO A 86 7.66 7.73 -2.16
N TYR A 87 7.38 7.98 -3.45
CA TYR A 87 7.94 9.15 -4.11
C TYR A 87 7.46 10.44 -3.45
N ASP A 88 8.39 11.27 -3.07
CA ASP A 88 8.16 12.63 -2.62
C ASP A 88 9.25 13.57 -3.19
N ARG A 89 8.88 14.80 -3.54
CA ARG A 89 9.81 15.80 -4.07
C ARG A 89 10.82 16.30 -3.04
N SER A 90 10.53 16.17 -1.76
CA SER A 90 11.43 16.54 -0.66
C SER A 90 12.56 15.55 -0.45
N LEU A 91 12.40 14.31 -0.91
CA LEU A 91 13.44 13.28 -0.81
C LEU A 91 14.72 13.69 -1.53
N ASN A 92 15.85 13.40 -0.92
CA ASN A 92 17.15 13.85 -1.41
C ASN A 92 18.28 12.88 -1.00
N ALA A 93 19.51 13.22 -1.37
CA ALA A 93 20.71 12.43 -1.06
C ALA A 93 20.95 12.23 0.44
N THR A 94 20.55 13.18 1.29
CA THR A 94 20.71 13.05 2.75
C THR A 94 19.83 11.95 3.31
N ASP A 95 18.62 11.80 2.77
CA ASP A 95 17.72 10.70 3.16
C ASP A 95 18.30 9.37 2.72
N ALA A 96 18.82 9.28 1.50
CA ALA A 96 19.50 8.09 1.01
C ALA A 96 20.72 7.71 1.86
N ALA A 97 21.54 8.69 2.24
CA ALA A 97 22.69 8.46 3.10
C ALA A 97 22.29 7.93 4.48
N LYS A 98 21.23 8.47 5.08
CA LYS A 98 20.69 7.93 6.35
C LYS A 98 20.31 6.45 6.22
N TRP A 99 19.72 6.05 5.11
CA TRP A 99 19.35 4.66 4.88
C TRP A 99 20.57 3.77 4.71
N HIS A 100 21.52 4.22 3.91
CA HIS A 100 22.80 3.53 3.76
C HIS A 100 23.49 3.33 5.10
N ASP A 101 23.58 4.38 5.91
CA ASP A 101 24.26 4.33 7.21
C ASP A 101 23.53 3.43 8.22
N THR A 102 22.20 3.43 8.19
CA THR A 102 21.38 2.63 9.12
C THR A 102 21.42 1.14 8.78
N TYR A 103 21.32 0.78 7.52
CA TYR A 103 21.19 -0.61 7.09
C TYR A 103 22.48 -1.19 6.52
N ALA A 104 23.43 -0.36 6.13
CA ALA A 104 24.75 -0.75 5.62
C ALA A 104 24.65 -1.92 4.60
N SER A 105 25.38 -3.00 4.87
CA SER A 105 25.40 -4.19 4.01
C SER A 105 24.10 -4.99 3.95
N LEU A 106 23.16 -4.73 4.85
CA LEU A 106 21.84 -5.38 4.81
C LEU A 106 20.95 -4.80 3.71
N LEU A 107 21.11 -3.51 3.37
CA LEU A 107 20.33 -2.85 2.33
C LEU A 107 20.73 -3.36 0.95
N SER A 108 19.84 -4.08 0.29
CA SER A 108 20.04 -4.49 -1.10
C SER A 108 19.86 -3.33 -2.07
N GLY A 109 18.91 -2.46 -1.78
CA GLY A 109 18.55 -1.31 -2.58
C GLY A 109 17.13 -0.86 -2.28
N VAL A 110 16.61 0.03 -3.12
CA VAL A 110 15.27 0.60 -2.95
C VAL A 110 14.44 0.53 -4.22
N VAL A 111 13.12 0.52 -4.04
CA VAL A 111 12.14 0.78 -5.09
C VAL A 111 11.41 2.08 -4.74
N ILE A 112 11.47 3.07 -5.62
CA ILE A 112 10.72 4.32 -5.49
C ILE A 112 9.30 4.04 -5.97
N ASN A 113 8.33 4.06 -5.06
CA ASN A 113 6.95 3.66 -5.33
C ASN A 113 6.01 4.88 -5.37
N ARG A 114 4.83 4.71 -5.95
CA ARG A 114 3.76 5.72 -6.01
C ARG A 114 4.20 7.04 -6.66
N ARG A 115 5.08 6.95 -7.65
CA ARG A 115 5.51 8.12 -8.40
C ARG A 115 4.32 8.70 -9.18
N THR A 116 3.99 9.95 -8.92
CA THR A 116 2.93 10.66 -9.62
C THR A 116 3.25 10.84 -11.12
N GLN A 117 2.24 11.03 -11.95
CA GLN A 117 2.43 11.25 -13.39
C GLN A 117 3.42 12.40 -13.69
N TYR A 118 3.35 13.48 -12.92
CA TYR A 118 4.23 14.65 -13.09
C TYR A 118 5.61 14.50 -12.43
N GLY A 119 5.83 13.44 -11.66
CA GLY A 119 7.09 13.15 -10.99
C GLY A 119 8.08 12.32 -11.80
N GLN A 120 7.75 11.90 -13.02
CA GLN A 120 8.60 11.00 -13.81
C GLN A 120 9.99 11.58 -14.06
N HIS A 121 10.04 12.81 -14.55
CA HIS A 121 11.32 13.45 -14.85
C HIS A 121 12.15 13.64 -13.60
N ASP A 122 11.58 14.19 -12.53
CA ASP A 122 12.25 14.40 -11.26
C ASP A 122 12.77 13.10 -10.64
N ALA A 123 11.95 12.06 -10.62
CA ALA A 123 12.34 10.77 -10.05
C ALA A 123 13.51 10.13 -10.80
N SER A 124 13.56 10.25 -12.13
CA SER A 124 14.60 9.62 -12.95
C SER A 124 15.86 10.45 -13.09
N THR A 125 15.78 11.79 -13.06
CA THR A 125 16.93 12.67 -13.34
C THR A 125 17.56 13.28 -12.09
N ARG A 126 16.83 13.39 -10.99
CA ARG A 126 17.30 13.94 -9.73
C ARG A 126 17.35 12.90 -8.62
N LEU A 127 16.20 12.25 -8.33
CA LEU A 127 16.07 11.43 -7.14
C LEU A 127 16.85 10.12 -7.25
N ALA A 128 16.65 9.32 -8.31
CA ALA A 128 17.36 8.05 -8.48
C ALA A 128 18.89 8.24 -8.53
N PRO A 129 19.46 9.18 -9.30
CA PRO A 129 20.89 9.46 -9.23
C PRO A 129 21.38 9.88 -7.85
N ALA A 130 20.61 10.68 -7.11
CA ALA A 130 20.97 11.09 -5.76
C ALA A 130 21.06 9.92 -4.77
N PHE A 131 20.22 8.90 -4.95
CA PHE A 131 20.28 7.65 -4.16
C PHE A 131 21.49 6.81 -4.57
N GLU A 132 21.74 6.66 -5.86
CA GLU A 132 22.88 5.92 -6.40
C GLU A 132 24.22 6.55 -5.95
N ASP A 133 24.34 7.87 -6.01
CA ASP A 133 25.51 8.63 -5.56
C ASP A 133 25.75 8.49 -4.05
N ALA A 134 24.68 8.28 -3.28
CA ALA A 134 24.76 7.98 -1.84
C ALA A 134 25.02 6.48 -1.54
N GLY A 135 25.25 5.65 -2.55
CA GLY A 135 25.53 4.23 -2.39
C GLY A 135 24.29 3.34 -2.24
N VAL A 136 23.10 3.87 -2.52
CA VAL A 136 21.82 3.12 -2.45
C VAL A 136 21.34 2.79 -3.85
N SER A 137 21.39 1.53 -4.24
CA SER A 137 20.91 1.07 -5.55
C SER A 137 19.41 1.28 -5.71
N VAL A 138 18.99 1.87 -6.84
CA VAL A 138 17.58 2.05 -7.20
C VAL A 138 17.15 0.97 -8.19
N TYR A 139 16.40 -0.03 -7.73
CA TYR A 139 15.95 -1.15 -8.57
C TYR A 139 14.80 -0.79 -9.50
N GLY A 140 14.07 0.27 -9.18
CA GLY A 140 13.00 0.72 -10.06
C GLY A 140 12.21 1.89 -9.51
N ILE A 141 11.45 2.50 -10.43
CA ILE A 141 10.53 3.60 -10.12
C ILE A 141 9.14 3.17 -10.58
N LEU A 142 8.25 2.87 -9.64
CA LEU A 142 6.90 2.41 -9.93
C LEU A 142 5.93 3.60 -9.97
N PRO A 143 5.10 3.70 -10.99
CA PRO A 143 4.08 4.73 -11.05
C PRO A 143 2.98 4.48 -10.01
N GLU A 144 2.31 5.55 -9.60
CA GLU A 144 1.05 5.45 -8.87
C GLU A 144 -0.01 4.79 -9.76
N ASP A 145 -0.63 3.72 -9.27
CA ASP A 145 -1.79 3.12 -9.90
C ASP A 145 -3.02 3.37 -9.00
N ARG A 146 -3.95 4.19 -9.49
CA ARG A 146 -5.17 4.52 -8.76
C ARG A 146 -6.05 3.31 -8.49
N ARG A 147 -5.97 2.30 -9.32
CA ARG A 147 -6.74 1.05 -9.14
C ARG A 147 -6.32 0.32 -7.88
N LEU A 148 -5.03 0.34 -7.53
CA LEU A 148 -4.51 -0.26 -6.30
C LEU A 148 -4.94 0.49 -5.03
N LEU A 149 -5.34 1.76 -5.17
CA LEU A 149 -5.84 2.60 -4.08
C LEU A 149 -7.36 2.66 -4.04
N ALA A 150 -8.03 2.10 -5.05
CA ALA A 150 -9.47 2.19 -5.21
C ALA A 150 -10.19 1.28 -4.20
N PRO A 151 -11.16 1.79 -3.43
CA PRO A 151 -11.99 0.93 -2.60
C PRO A 151 -12.95 0.11 -3.45
N THR A 152 -13.34 -1.05 -2.94
CA THR A 152 -14.44 -1.82 -3.51
C THR A 152 -15.79 -1.21 -3.11
N VAL A 153 -16.83 -1.50 -3.89
CA VAL A 153 -18.20 -1.12 -3.54
C VAL A 153 -18.59 -1.66 -2.16
N GLY A 154 -18.14 -2.89 -1.82
CA GLY A 154 -18.38 -3.48 -0.52
C GLY A 154 -17.72 -2.71 0.63
N GLN A 155 -16.48 -2.25 0.45
CA GLN A 155 -15.80 -1.40 1.44
C GLN A 155 -16.51 -0.07 1.64
N VAL A 156 -16.95 0.56 0.55
CA VAL A 156 -17.75 1.80 0.61
C VAL A 156 -19.07 1.57 1.34
N ALA A 157 -19.77 0.48 1.04
CA ALA A 157 -21.03 0.15 1.72
C ALA A 157 -20.81 -0.07 3.22
N THR A 158 -19.75 -0.79 3.61
CA THR A 158 -19.39 -1.00 5.02
C THR A 158 -19.10 0.32 5.73
N LEU A 159 -18.29 1.18 5.13
CA LEU A 159 -17.92 2.48 5.68
C LEU A 159 -19.15 3.38 5.91
N LEU A 160 -20.11 3.33 5.00
CA LEU A 160 -21.34 4.12 5.08
C LEU A 160 -22.46 3.42 5.85
N SER A 161 -22.23 2.23 6.42
CA SER A 161 -23.28 1.39 7.04
C SER A 161 -24.45 1.15 6.10
N GLY A 162 -24.16 1.01 4.80
CA GLY A 162 -25.13 0.88 3.73
C GLY A 162 -25.56 -0.57 3.50
N THR A 163 -26.70 -0.70 2.82
CA THR A 163 -27.24 -2.01 2.36
C THR A 163 -27.29 -2.06 0.85
N PHE A 164 -27.08 -3.26 0.29
CA PHE A 164 -27.20 -3.49 -1.14
C PHE A 164 -28.69 -3.72 -1.52
N TYR A 165 -29.18 -2.97 -2.51
CA TYR A 165 -30.51 -3.17 -3.07
C TYR A 165 -30.50 -4.10 -4.29
N ALA A 166 -29.36 -4.21 -4.96
CA ALA A 166 -29.17 -5.07 -6.11
C ALA A 166 -28.26 -6.25 -5.77
N VAL A 167 -28.09 -7.14 -6.74
CA VAL A 167 -27.28 -8.35 -6.57
C VAL A 167 -25.87 -7.98 -6.10
N ALA A 168 -25.42 -8.63 -5.04
CA ALA A 168 -24.10 -8.41 -4.42
C ALA A 168 -22.89 -8.81 -5.31
N SER A 169 -23.13 -9.18 -6.58
CA SER A 169 -22.06 -9.57 -7.50
C SER A 169 -21.05 -8.46 -7.76
N GLY A 170 -21.46 -7.19 -7.71
CA GLY A 170 -20.57 -6.03 -7.88
C GLY A 170 -19.87 -5.56 -6.61
N GLN A 171 -20.02 -6.24 -5.48
CA GLN A 171 -19.41 -5.78 -4.22
C GLN A 171 -17.87 -5.72 -4.25
N HIS A 172 -17.25 -6.47 -5.15
CA HIS A 172 -15.79 -6.51 -5.33
C HIS A 172 -15.29 -5.56 -6.42
N ASP A 173 -16.18 -4.85 -7.10
CA ASP A 173 -15.80 -3.88 -8.12
C ASP A 173 -15.07 -2.71 -7.49
N LEU A 174 -13.91 -2.36 -8.07
CA LEU A 174 -13.13 -1.21 -7.66
C LEU A 174 -13.73 0.09 -8.18
N LYS A 175 -13.75 1.13 -7.35
CA LYS A 175 -14.20 2.46 -7.73
C LYS A 175 -13.09 3.49 -7.60
N GLU A 176 -12.57 3.91 -8.76
CA GLU A 176 -11.42 4.80 -8.88
C GLU A 176 -11.78 6.28 -8.73
N SER A 177 -13.03 6.62 -8.95
CA SER A 177 -13.53 8.00 -8.85
C SER A 177 -14.91 8.06 -8.20
N PHE A 178 -15.17 9.14 -7.48
CA PHE A 178 -16.42 9.41 -6.80
C PHE A 178 -17.01 10.73 -7.28
N LEU A 179 -18.28 10.71 -7.65
CA LEU A 179 -19.03 11.90 -8.01
C LEU A 179 -20.18 12.11 -7.01
N ILE A 180 -20.26 13.31 -6.47
CA ILE A 180 -21.42 13.70 -5.66
C ILE A 180 -22.51 14.22 -6.60
N GLY A 181 -23.60 13.46 -6.72
CA GLY A 181 -24.73 13.77 -7.58
C GLY A 181 -25.63 14.85 -6.99
N GLY A 182 -25.15 16.10 -6.95
CA GLY A 182 -25.90 17.28 -6.51
C GLY A 182 -26.43 18.17 -7.65
N LEU A 183 -26.16 17.79 -8.90
CA LEU A 183 -26.46 18.58 -10.09
C LEU A 183 -27.93 18.43 -10.53
N ILE A 184 -28.34 19.31 -11.44
CA ILE A 184 -29.59 19.15 -12.17
C ILE A 184 -29.47 18.06 -13.24
N THR A 185 -30.57 17.38 -13.54
CA THR A 185 -30.60 16.18 -14.39
C THR A 185 -30.03 16.41 -15.80
N GLU A 186 -30.31 17.59 -16.37
CA GLU A 186 -29.85 17.96 -17.71
C GLU A 186 -28.30 17.99 -17.84
N TRP A 187 -27.57 18.16 -16.74
CA TRP A 187 -26.12 18.21 -16.73
C TRP A 187 -25.49 16.85 -16.42
N GLY A 188 -26.31 15.88 -16.01
CA GLY A 188 -25.84 14.55 -15.62
C GLY A 188 -24.97 13.89 -16.70
N GLY A 189 -25.42 13.95 -17.97
CA GLY A 189 -24.68 13.39 -19.10
C GLY A 189 -23.28 13.95 -19.34
N ASN A 190 -22.95 15.11 -18.76
CA ASN A 190 -21.61 15.69 -18.85
C ASN A 190 -20.65 15.16 -17.78
N TYR A 191 -21.17 14.47 -16.75
CA TYR A 191 -20.39 14.07 -15.58
C TYR A 191 -20.44 12.55 -15.32
N PHE A 192 -21.56 11.89 -15.61
CA PHE A 192 -21.70 10.46 -15.43
C PHE A 192 -20.92 9.70 -16.51
N GLY A 193 -20.21 8.67 -16.10
CA GLY A 193 -19.39 7.88 -17.02
C GLY A 193 -18.16 8.63 -17.61
N ARG A 194 -17.83 9.81 -17.10
CA ARG A 194 -16.68 10.59 -17.57
C ARG A 194 -15.34 9.94 -17.21
N HIS A 195 -15.34 9.20 -16.12
CA HIS A 195 -14.18 8.46 -15.65
C HIS A 195 -14.53 6.97 -15.56
N PRO A 196 -13.62 6.08 -15.88
CA PRO A 196 -13.83 4.65 -15.70
C PRO A 196 -14.04 4.33 -14.23
N ASN A 197 -14.81 3.29 -13.96
CA ASN A 197 -15.06 2.80 -12.58
C ASN A 197 -15.52 3.92 -11.63
N GLN A 198 -16.41 4.76 -12.09
CA GLN A 198 -16.96 5.87 -11.31
C GLN A 198 -18.08 5.39 -10.39
N ALA A 199 -18.10 5.83 -9.15
CA ALA A 199 -19.22 5.70 -8.25
C ALA A 199 -19.94 7.06 -8.13
N VAL A 200 -21.27 7.04 -8.17
CA VAL A 200 -22.08 8.25 -7.98
C VAL A 200 -22.79 8.16 -6.63
N ILE A 201 -22.52 9.14 -5.78
CA ILE A 201 -23.18 9.27 -4.48
C ILE A 201 -24.31 10.27 -4.62
N VAL A 202 -25.53 9.82 -4.41
CA VAL A 202 -26.74 10.62 -4.62
C VAL A 202 -27.59 10.64 -3.36
N ARG A 203 -28.16 11.79 -3.05
CA ARG A 203 -29.14 11.93 -1.97
C ARG A 203 -30.38 11.06 -2.26
N GLY A 204 -30.89 10.33 -1.26
CA GLY A 204 -31.97 9.36 -1.43
C GLY A 204 -33.25 9.90 -2.07
N GLY A 205 -33.57 11.19 -1.89
CA GLY A 205 -34.75 11.83 -2.52
C GLY A 205 -34.55 12.31 -3.96
N ARG A 206 -33.36 12.14 -4.55
CA ARG A 206 -33.04 12.56 -5.93
C ARG A 206 -33.12 11.40 -6.91
N THR A 207 -34.31 10.84 -7.04
CA THR A 207 -34.63 9.73 -7.98
C THR A 207 -34.37 10.10 -9.44
N ASP A 208 -34.51 11.36 -9.79
CA ASP A 208 -34.17 11.91 -11.10
C ASP A 208 -32.69 11.70 -11.45
N ILE A 209 -31.77 11.99 -10.53
CA ILE A 209 -30.34 11.78 -10.72
C ILE A 209 -29.98 10.29 -10.70
N GLN A 210 -30.61 9.51 -9.80
CA GLN A 210 -30.40 8.06 -9.74
C GLN A 210 -30.74 7.41 -11.08
N MET A 211 -31.92 7.72 -11.62
CA MET A 211 -32.34 7.20 -12.92
C MET A 211 -31.46 7.69 -14.07
N SER A 212 -31.01 8.94 -14.02
CA SER A 212 -30.07 9.46 -15.02
C SER A 212 -28.75 8.73 -14.98
N ALA A 213 -28.20 8.48 -13.78
CA ALA A 213 -26.91 7.80 -13.61
C ALA A 213 -26.91 6.36 -14.14
N LEU A 214 -28.04 5.64 -14.00
CA LEU A 214 -28.17 4.26 -14.48
C LEU A 214 -28.08 4.12 -16.02
N ASN A 215 -28.17 5.20 -16.76
CA ASN A 215 -27.99 5.18 -18.23
C ASN A 215 -26.54 5.28 -18.67
N PHE A 216 -25.59 5.39 -17.75
CA PHE A 216 -24.18 5.51 -18.04
C PHE A 216 -23.39 4.33 -17.44
N PRO A 217 -22.27 3.93 -18.06
CA PRO A 217 -21.38 2.94 -17.48
C PRO A 217 -20.65 3.56 -16.27
N LEU A 218 -21.00 3.11 -15.09
CA LEU A 218 -20.43 3.56 -13.82
C LEU A 218 -19.46 2.54 -13.22
#